data_f42e0d11bdb77c7f0885f1ad718a3168
#
_entry.id   f42e0d11bdb77c7f0885f1ad718a3168
#
_cell.length_a   1.000
_cell.length_b   1.000
_cell.length_c   1.000
_cell.angle_alpha   90.00
_cell.angle_beta   90.00
_cell.angle_gamma   90.00
#
_symmetry.space_group_name_H-M   'P 1'
#
loop_
_entity.id
_entity.type
_entity.pdbx_description
1 polymer ?
#
loop_
_entity_poly.entity_id
_entity_poly.type
_entity_poly.pdbx_seq_one_letter_code
_entity_poly.pdbx_strand_id
1 'polypeptide(L)'
;MKRKNLLYVFADQWRASSLGYAGEEPVVTPHMDEFCRESIYCDHTYSTFPLCSPHRASLLTGKYPLSCGFFTNCKTGLPLRLADSEITIAQVLKDAGYHTGYIGKWHLDEPEQNHCAHPKSHAQAWDAFTPPGKRRHGFDFWYSYGAWDDHLHPHYWKDSPKKIDIDQWSPEHETSVALSYLQERKNTEQPFALFLSWNPPHSPYNMVPEKYRSLYAQHKPSTRKNVRIQGDFLYHHTGEKVPIDEASFNSTLTDYYAAISGLDEQFSRLIQYLKEQNLYENTVVILSADHGDMMGSHGLIGKHVWYEESVKIPYIIHFPGVKAHTCSTCMGSQDMMPTILGMLQLNIPASAEGTDCSEAVLQGKDQPEKMCFLCGCPGNAEYLKKYRAAEKNPQAHGWRGVHTARYTYVVDAGYEPKSVFTRFLYDNEQDPFQMNPLNIHNGKAKEIAQRLEKELVTWIKKQKDEFEITLQER
;
A
#
# COMPACT_ATOMS: atom_id res chain seq x y z
N MET A 1 24.98 18.68 10.89
CA MET A 1 24.20 17.75 11.73
C MET A 1 24.40 16.33 11.22
N LYS A 2 24.42 15.33 12.13
CA LYS A 2 24.47 13.93 11.74
C LYS A 2 23.18 13.58 10.97
N ARG A 3 23.28 12.89 9.83
CA ARG A 3 22.10 12.46 9.07
C ARG A 3 21.30 11.45 9.87
N LYS A 4 19.96 11.58 9.83
CA LYS A 4 19.06 10.63 10.48
C LYS A 4 19.01 9.35 9.69
N ASN A 5 18.89 8.21 10.38
CA ASN A 5 18.56 6.94 9.76
C ASN A 5 17.08 6.91 9.34
N LEU A 6 16.73 5.97 8.47
CA LEU A 6 15.36 5.67 8.07
C LEU A 6 15.05 4.20 8.27
N LEU A 7 13.95 3.90 8.98
CA LEU A 7 13.31 2.59 9.02
C LEU A 7 11.89 2.75 8.48
N TYR A 8 11.63 2.23 7.29
CA TYR A 8 10.32 2.19 6.64
C TYR A 8 9.75 0.78 6.73
N VAL A 9 8.72 0.59 7.54
CA VAL A 9 8.02 -0.70 7.74
C VAL A 9 6.64 -0.60 7.13
N PHE A 10 6.28 -1.53 6.27
CA PHE A 10 4.95 -1.56 5.69
C PHE A 10 4.47 -2.99 5.46
N ALA A 11 3.15 -3.16 5.57
CA ALA A 11 2.47 -4.43 5.38
C ALA A 11 1.65 -4.44 4.08
N ASP A 12 1.44 -5.61 3.50
CA ASP A 12 0.58 -5.77 2.32
C ASP A 12 -0.87 -5.97 2.78
N GLN A 13 -1.80 -5.21 2.19
CA GLN A 13 -3.24 -5.38 2.34
C GLN A 13 -3.79 -5.07 3.75
N TRP A 14 -3.22 -4.06 4.42
CA TRP A 14 -3.64 -3.62 5.75
C TRP A 14 -4.41 -2.30 5.69
N ARG A 15 -5.74 -2.34 5.91
CA ARG A 15 -6.60 -1.16 5.91
C ARG A 15 -6.43 -0.30 7.16
N ALA A 16 -6.55 1.01 7.02
CA ALA A 16 -6.34 1.97 8.11
C ALA A 16 -7.27 1.75 9.31
N SER A 17 -8.51 1.32 9.09
CA SER A 17 -9.49 1.06 10.15
C SER A 17 -9.14 -0.14 11.05
N SER A 18 -8.29 -1.08 10.57
CA SER A 18 -7.81 -2.22 11.33
C SER A 18 -6.51 -1.90 12.09
N LEU A 19 -6.53 -0.81 12.84
CA LEU A 19 -5.51 -0.36 13.79
C LEU A 19 -6.24 0.04 15.08
N GLY A 20 -5.83 -0.47 16.24
CA GLY A 20 -6.51 -0.21 17.51
C GLY A 20 -6.63 1.28 17.83
N TYR A 21 -5.59 2.06 17.51
CA TYR A 21 -5.60 3.52 17.66
C TYR A 21 -6.71 4.21 16.85
N ALA A 22 -7.11 3.67 15.71
CA ALA A 22 -8.22 4.21 14.91
C ALA A 22 -9.58 4.05 15.62
N GLY A 23 -9.72 3.06 16.51
CA GLY A 23 -10.92 2.84 17.31
C GLY A 23 -12.15 2.36 16.54
N GLU A 24 -11.96 1.92 15.28
CA GLU A 24 -13.06 1.52 14.40
C GLU A 24 -13.34 0.01 14.41
N GLU A 25 -12.34 -0.79 14.69
CA GLU A 25 -12.40 -2.25 14.66
C GLU A 25 -11.73 -2.85 15.90
N PRO A 26 -12.17 -4.04 16.38
CA PRO A 26 -11.68 -4.62 17.62
C PRO A 26 -10.33 -5.35 17.43
N VAL A 27 -9.41 -4.76 16.71
CA VAL A 27 -8.07 -5.30 16.51
C VAL A 27 -7.17 -4.98 17.70
N VAL A 28 -6.32 -5.92 18.09
CA VAL A 28 -5.42 -5.78 19.24
C VAL A 28 -4.03 -5.38 18.78
N THR A 29 -3.70 -4.10 18.91
CA THR A 29 -2.40 -3.53 18.47
C THR A 29 -1.78 -2.58 19.52
N PRO A 30 -1.55 -3.03 20.77
CA PRO A 30 -1.18 -2.14 21.86
C PRO A 30 0.14 -1.38 21.63
N HIS A 31 1.11 -1.99 20.95
CA HIS A 31 2.42 -1.37 20.69
C HIS A 31 2.37 -0.35 19.55
N MET A 32 1.64 -0.67 18.47
CA MET A 32 1.39 0.30 17.41
C MET A 32 0.54 1.46 17.89
N ASP A 33 -0.44 1.20 18.79
CA ASP A 33 -1.26 2.25 19.40
C ASP A 33 -0.43 3.20 20.28
N GLU A 34 0.55 2.67 21.02
CA GLU A 34 1.51 3.48 21.79
C GLU A 34 2.38 4.30 20.84
N PHE A 35 2.90 3.68 19.78
CA PHE A 35 3.68 4.36 18.75
C PHE A 35 2.89 5.49 18.08
N CYS A 36 1.58 5.30 17.81
CA CYS A 36 0.71 6.36 17.29
C CYS A 36 0.59 7.55 18.26
N ARG A 37 0.45 7.28 19.57
CA ARG A 37 0.34 8.35 20.59
C ARG A 37 1.62 9.17 20.74
N GLU A 38 2.78 8.59 20.41
CA GLU A 38 4.10 9.22 20.52
C GLU A 38 4.60 9.81 19.19
N SER A 39 3.84 9.64 18.09
CA SER A 39 4.27 9.94 16.72
C SER A 39 3.32 10.87 15.98
N ILE A 40 3.66 11.21 14.76
CA ILE A 40 2.79 11.94 13.84
C ILE A 40 1.86 10.93 13.17
N TYR A 41 0.56 11.07 13.37
CA TYR A 41 -0.47 10.25 12.74
C TYR A 41 -1.05 10.96 11.52
N CYS A 42 -0.78 10.45 10.32
CA CYS A 42 -1.30 11.00 9.07
C CYS A 42 -2.62 10.31 8.74
N ASP A 43 -3.73 10.91 9.10
CA ASP A 43 -5.06 10.30 9.04
C ASP A 43 -5.73 10.33 7.65
N HIS A 44 -5.12 11.02 6.68
CA HIS A 44 -5.59 11.15 5.29
C HIS A 44 -4.52 10.68 4.30
N THR A 45 -4.07 9.41 4.44
CA THR A 45 -3.08 8.81 3.55
C THR A 45 -3.70 7.67 2.74
N TYR A 46 -3.45 7.68 1.43
CA TYR A 46 -4.15 6.83 0.47
C TYR A 46 -3.19 6.10 -0.47
N SER A 47 -3.52 4.86 -0.79
CA SER A 47 -2.96 4.15 -1.92
C SER A 47 -3.56 4.70 -3.21
N THR A 48 -2.78 5.40 -4.00
CA THR A 48 -3.22 6.03 -5.26
C THR A 48 -3.77 5.00 -6.26
N PHE A 49 -3.24 3.81 -6.22
CA PHE A 49 -3.75 2.65 -6.92
C PHE A 49 -3.75 1.48 -5.91
N PRO A 50 -4.91 1.08 -5.36
CA PRO A 50 -4.96 0.09 -4.27
C PRO A 50 -4.66 -1.32 -4.77
N LEU A 51 -3.40 -1.55 -5.13
CA LEU A 51 -2.85 -2.81 -5.63
C LEU A 51 -1.34 -2.84 -5.40
N CYS A 52 -0.80 -4.00 -5.06
CA CYS A 52 0.58 -4.16 -4.56
C CYS A 52 1.65 -3.52 -5.47
N SER A 53 1.86 -4.01 -6.72
CA SER A 53 2.93 -3.49 -7.58
C SER A 53 2.75 -2.01 -7.95
N PRO A 54 1.54 -1.52 -8.30
CA PRO A 54 1.30 -0.10 -8.57
C PRO A 54 1.64 0.80 -7.37
N HIS A 55 1.19 0.46 -6.16
CA HIS A 55 1.53 1.22 -4.96
C HIS A 55 3.04 1.25 -4.70
N ARG A 56 3.68 0.08 -4.74
CA ARG A 56 5.12 -0.08 -4.46
C ARG A 56 5.98 0.69 -5.46
N ALA A 57 5.61 0.67 -6.75
CA ALA A 57 6.27 1.49 -7.77
C ALA A 57 6.13 2.99 -7.46
N SER A 58 4.92 3.43 -7.11
CA SER A 58 4.64 4.82 -6.76
C SER A 58 5.41 5.28 -5.51
N LEU A 59 5.39 4.48 -4.43
CA LEU A 59 6.16 4.73 -3.20
C LEU A 59 7.66 4.93 -3.48
N LEU A 60 8.24 4.06 -4.32
CA LEU A 60 9.68 4.09 -4.56
C LEU A 60 10.12 5.19 -5.54
N THR A 61 9.27 5.58 -6.49
CA THR A 61 9.65 6.53 -7.56
C THR A 61 9.12 7.95 -7.36
N GLY A 62 8.14 8.13 -6.47
CA GLY A 62 7.43 9.40 -6.32
C GLY A 62 6.55 9.76 -7.53
N LYS A 63 6.25 8.79 -8.40
CA LYS A 63 5.42 8.96 -9.59
C LYS A 63 4.03 8.34 -9.40
N TYR A 64 3.06 8.77 -10.20
CA TYR A 64 1.81 8.02 -10.31
C TYR A 64 2.06 6.65 -10.95
N PRO A 65 1.33 5.60 -10.53
CA PRO A 65 1.57 4.24 -10.99
C PRO A 65 1.55 4.09 -12.52
N LEU A 66 0.60 4.74 -13.20
CA LEU A 66 0.50 4.69 -14.66
C LEU A 66 1.71 5.36 -15.35
N SER A 67 2.29 6.40 -14.75
CA SER A 67 3.53 7.04 -15.26
C SER A 67 4.75 6.12 -15.15
N CYS A 68 4.73 5.13 -14.26
CA CYS A 68 5.73 4.08 -14.16
C CYS A 68 5.39 2.84 -15.00
N GLY A 69 4.28 2.86 -15.74
CA GLY A 69 3.78 1.74 -16.52
C GLY A 69 2.98 0.70 -15.73
N PHE A 70 2.70 0.92 -14.45
CA PHE A 70 1.99 -0.03 -13.60
C PHE A 70 0.48 0.22 -13.61
N PHE A 71 -0.24 -0.55 -14.40
CA PHE A 71 -1.71 -0.58 -14.43
C PHE A 71 -2.28 -1.87 -13.79
N THR A 72 -1.42 -2.78 -13.34
CA THR A 72 -1.73 -4.03 -12.65
C THR A 72 -0.48 -4.56 -11.93
N ASN A 73 -0.58 -5.70 -11.24
CA ASN A 73 0.55 -6.39 -10.64
C ASN A 73 1.50 -7.01 -11.66
N CYS A 74 2.78 -7.13 -11.29
CA CYS A 74 3.71 -8.05 -11.93
C CYS A 74 3.17 -9.48 -11.78
N LYS A 75 2.93 -10.17 -12.87
CA LYS A 75 2.32 -11.51 -12.86
C LYS A 75 2.66 -12.33 -14.09
N THR A 76 2.50 -13.64 -13.96
CA THR A 76 2.72 -14.56 -15.07
C THR A 76 1.87 -14.19 -16.30
N GLY A 77 2.49 -14.21 -17.47
CA GLY A 77 1.87 -13.86 -18.74
C GLY A 77 1.85 -12.35 -19.05
N LEU A 78 2.48 -11.52 -18.20
CA LEU A 78 2.60 -10.08 -18.43
C LEU A 78 4.04 -9.61 -18.22
N PRO A 79 4.72 -9.03 -19.26
CA PRO A 79 6.08 -8.53 -19.14
C PRO A 79 6.12 -7.16 -18.45
N LEU A 80 5.79 -7.15 -17.15
CA LEU A 80 5.73 -5.94 -16.34
C LEU A 80 6.75 -6.00 -15.22
N ARG A 81 7.60 -4.98 -15.13
CA ARG A 81 8.54 -4.75 -14.03
C ARG A 81 8.89 -3.27 -13.91
N LEU A 82 9.46 -2.88 -12.78
CA LEU A 82 10.01 -1.54 -12.63
C LEU A 82 11.18 -1.34 -13.62
N ALA A 83 11.13 -0.29 -14.41
CA ALA A 83 12.13 -0.04 -15.43
C ALA A 83 13.47 0.36 -14.80
N ASP A 84 14.58 -0.15 -15.32
CA ASP A 84 15.94 0.12 -14.81
C ASP A 84 16.33 1.61 -14.88
N SER A 85 15.58 2.42 -15.65
CA SER A 85 15.76 3.87 -15.78
C SER A 85 15.04 4.68 -14.71
N GLU A 86 14.16 4.07 -13.90
CA GLU A 86 13.46 4.77 -12.85
C GLU A 86 14.40 5.14 -11.71
N ILE A 87 14.35 6.42 -11.31
CA ILE A 87 15.06 6.92 -10.14
C ILE A 87 14.20 6.62 -8.91
N THR A 88 14.72 5.83 -7.99
CA THR A 88 14.01 5.44 -6.77
C THR A 88 14.53 6.17 -5.55
N ILE A 89 13.73 6.19 -4.49
CA ILE A 89 14.15 6.72 -3.19
C ILE A 89 15.45 6.04 -2.69
N ALA A 90 15.61 4.73 -2.93
CA ALA A 90 16.81 4.01 -2.52
C ALA A 90 18.05 4.49 -3.29
N GLN A 91 17.93 4.81 -4.58
CA GLN A 91 19.04 5.39 -5.34
C GLN A 91 19.41 6.78 -4.78
N VAL A 92 18.44 7.63 -4.50
CA VAL A 92 18.69 8.98 -3.94
C VAL A 92 19.35 8.88 -2.56
N LEU A 93 18.86 7.98 -1.71
CA LEU A 93 19.44 7.73 -0.39
C LEU A 93 20.88 7.21 -0.49
N LYS A 94 21.13 6.24 -1.39
CA LYS A 94 22.47 5.71 -1.65
C LYS A 94 23.43 6.80 -2.12
N ASP A 95 23.03 7.63 -3.09
CA ASP A 95 23.83 8.73 -3.61
C ASP A 95 24.10 9.80 -2.52
N ALA A 96 23.19 9.91 -1.55
CA ALA A 96 23.36 10.72 -0.34
C ALA A 96 24.23 10.05 0.74
N GLY A 97 24.80 8.87 0.50
CA GLY A 97 25.71 8.17 1.39
C GLY A 97 25.06 7.23 2.40
N TYR A 98 23.79 6.91 2.25
CA TYR A 98 23.14 5.90 3.09
C TYR A 98 23.54 4.46 2.66
N HIS A 99 23.58 3.56 3.61
CA HIS A 99 23.55 2.12 3.35
C HIS A 99 22.08 1.70 3.26
N THR A 100 21.66 1.25 2.10
CA THR A 100 20.26 0.96 1.81
C THR A 100 19.95 -0.53 1.93
N GLY A 101 18.82 -0.90 2.53
CA GLY A 101 18.41 -2.30 2.68
C GLY A 101 16.95 -2.52 2.32
N TYR A 102 16.66 -3.68 1.74
CA TYR A 102 15.30 -4.16 1.47
C TYR A 102 15.12 -5.58 1.98
N ILE A 103 14.03 -5.82 2.72
CA ILE A 103 13.66 -7.11 3.29
C ILE A 103 12.20 -7.38 2.99
N GLY A 104 11.85 -8.61 2.57
CA GLY A 104 10.49 -9.08 2.37
C GLY A 104 9.98 -8.95 0.93
N LYS A 105 8.67 -8.80 0.76
CA LYS A 105 8.00 -8.82 -0.55
C LYS A 105 8.39 -7.63 -1.43
N TRP A 106 8.93 -7.91 -2.62
CA TRP A 106 9.32 -6.91 -3.62
C TRP A 106 8.20 -6.56 -4.59
N HIS A 107 7.72 -7.55 -5.33
CA HIS A 107 6.62 -7.51 -6.29
C HIS A 107 6.74 -6.40 -7.38
N LEU A 108 7.96 -6.03 -7.73
CA LEU A 108 8.25 -5.05 -8.80
C LEU A 108 9.13 -5.63 -9.90
N ASP A 109 9.30 -6.95 -9.89
CA ASP A 109 10.03 -7.67 -10.93
C ASP A 109 9.10 -8.57 -11.74
N GLU A 110 9.45 -8.79 -12.99
CA GLU A 110 8.73 -9.72 -13.85
C GLU A 110 8.93 -11.16 -13.37
N PRO A 111 7.86 -11.97 -13.26
CA PRO A 111 7.98 -13.38 -12.89
C PRO A 111 8.92 -14.14 -13.80
N GLU A 112 9.83 -14.94 -13.23
CA GLU A 112 10.79 -15.72 -14.02
C GLU A 112 10.11 -16.74 -14.94
N GLN A 113 8.92 -17.22 -14.58
CA GLN A 113 8.14 -18.15 -15.40
C GLN A 113 7.66 -17.54 -16.73
N ASN A 114 7.70 -16.20 -16.91
CA ASN A 114 7.47 -15.58 -18.19
C ASN A 114 8.55 -15.92 -19.25
N HIS A 115 9.75 -16.27 -18.79
CA HIS A 115 10.91 -16.53 -19.65
C HIS A 115 11.38 -17.99 -19.58
N CYS A 116 11.13 -18.67 -18.45
CA CYS A 116 11.60 -20.03 -18.23
C CYS A 116 10.61 -20.81 -17.35
N ALA A 117 10.05 -21.89 -17.85
CA ALA A 117 9.09 -22.72 -17.12
C ALA A 117 9.69 -23.32 -15.82
N HIS A 118 11.00 -23.55 -15.80
CA HIS A 118 11.74 -24.11 -14.66
C HIS A 118 12.99 -23.28 -14.37
N PRO A 119 12.83 -22.09 -13.72
CA PRO A 119 13.96 -21.21 -13.46
C PRO A 119 14.94 -21.82 -12.45
N LYS A 120 16.22 -21.50 -12.58
CA LYS A 120 17.28 -21.99 -11.69
C LYS A 120 17.11 -21.51 -10.24
N SER A 121 16.38 -20.42 -10.04
CA SER A 121 16.01 -19.88 -8.74
C SER A 121 14.93 -20.68 -8.03
N HIS A 122 14.23 -21.58 -8.75
CA HIS A 122 13.02 -22.27 -8.31
C HIS A 122 11.83 -21.35 -8.03
N ALA A 123 11.84 -20.11 -8.57
CA ALA A 123 10.71 -19.21 -8.51
C ALA A 123 9.46 -19.81 -9.19
N GLN A 124 8.29 -19.61 -8.61
CA GLN A 124 7.02 -20.16 -9.06
C GLN A 124 5.96 -19.05 -9.23
N ALA A 125 4.96 -19.32 -10.03
CA ALA A 125 3.83 -18.40 -10.25
C ALA A 125 4.28 -16.96 -10.54
N TRP A 126 3.94 -16.02 -9.67
CA TRP A 126 4.24 -14.60 -9.83
C TRP A 126 5.58 -14.18 -9.22
N ASP A 127 6.40 -15.14 -8.85
CA ASP A 127 7.62 -14.91 -8.11
C ASP A 127 8.85 -14.73 -9.00
N ALA A 128 9.90 -14.08 -8.46
CA ALA A 128 11.15 -13.83 -9.16
C ALA A 128 12.33 -13.65 -8.21
N PHE A 129 13.48 -14.20 -8.58
CA PHE A 129 14.78 -13.80 -8.04
C PHE A 129 15.20 -12.47 -8.69
N THR A 130 15.39 -11.45 -7.88
CA THR A 130 15.91 -10.16 -8.35
C THR A 130 17.44 -10.14 -8.26
N PRO A 131 18.17 -10.18 -9.39
CA PRO A 131 19.63 -10.23 -9.38
C PRO A 131 20.26 -8.94 -8.84
N PRO A 132 21.49 -9.01 -8.28
CA PRO A 132 22.23 -7.81 -7.89
C PRO A 132 22.41 -6.81 -9.03
N GLY A 133 22.58 -5.54 -8.67
CA GLY A 133 22.80 -4.45 -9.63
C GLY A 133 21.56 -3.60 -9.88
N LYS A 134 21.36 -3.15 -11.11
CA LYS A 134 20.31 -2.17 -11.48
C LYS A 134 18.89 -2.60 -11.12
N ARG A 135 18.61 -3.91 -11.15
CA ARG A 135 17.31 -4.52 -10.83
C ARG A 135 16.88 -4.30 -9.37
N ARG A 136 17.84 -4.03 -8.46
CA ARG A 136 17.58 -3.69 -7.04
C ARG A 136 17.43 -2.19 -6.80
N HIS A 137 17.47 -1.37 -7.84
CA HIS A 137 17.13 0.06 -7.82
C HIS A 137 17.78 0.86 -6.67
N GLY A 138 19.06 0.55 -6.35
CA GLY A 138 19.81 1.29 -5.33
C GLY A 138 19.88 0.63 -3.95
N PHE A 139 19.23 -0.51 -3.75
CA PHE A 139 19.36 -1.28 -2.49
C PHE A 139 20.67 -2.07 -2.44
N ASP A 140 21.47 -1.87 -1.37
CA ASP A 140 22.75 -2.55 -1.11
C ASP A 140 22.54 -3.91 -0.43
N PHE A 141 21.79 -3.91 0.68
CA PHE A 141 21.38 -5.15 1.36
C PHE A 141 20.07 -5.65 0.78
N TRP A 142 20.03 -6.95 0.50
CA TRP A 142 18.88 -7.57 -0.14
C TRP A 142 18.53 -8.91 0.48
N TYR A 143 17.29 -9.04 0.95
CA TYR A 143 16.73 -10.29 1.43
C TYR A 143 15.24 -10.34 1.09
N SER A 144 14.89 -10.84 -0.10
CA SER A 144 13.57 -10.58 -0.68
C SER A 144 13.11 -11.72 -1.60
N TYR A 145 11.84 -11.65 -1.96
CA TYR A 145 11.18 -12.47 -2.98
C TYR A 145 10.25 -11.57 -3.81
N GLY A 146 9.76 -12.07 -4.94
CA GLY A 146 8.82 -11.30 -5.76
C GLY A 146 7.43 -11.25 -5.14
N ALA A 147 6.59 -12.25 -5.42
CA ALA A 147 5.26 -12.42 -4.83
C ALA A 147 4.99 -13.90 -4.53
N TRP A 148 4.98 -14.22 -3.27
CA TRP A 148 4.73 -15.57 -2.75
C TRP A 148 3.93 -15.49 -1.46
N ASP A 149 2.83 -16.24 -1.37
CA ASP A 149 1.84 -16.08 -0.32
C ASP A 149 1.79 -17.27 0.67
N ASP A 150 2.85 -18.09 0.76
CA ASP A 150 3.01 -19.04 1.86
C ASP A 150 3.66 -18.32 3.05
N HIS A 151 2.82 -17.81 3.95
CA HIS A 151 3.29 -17.00 5.08
C HIS A 151 3.93 -17.83 6.21
N LEU A 152 3.63 -19.12 6.29
CA LEU A 152 4.20 -20.01 7.32
C LEU A 152 5.49 -20.69 6.86
N HIS A 153 5.67 -20.87 5.55
CA HIS A 153 6.86 -21.47 4.94
C HIS A 153 7.39 -20.58 3.81
N PRO A 154 7.79 -19.32 4.13
CA PRO A 154 8.27 -18.38 3.13
C PRO A 154 9.63 -18.80 2.61
N HIS A 155 10.01 -18.21 1.49
CA HIS A 155 11.37 -18.30 0.99
C HIS A 155 11.90 -16.94 0.55
N TYR A 156 13.22 -16.86 0.42
CA TYR A 156 13.93 -15.63 0.07
C TYR A 156 15.12 -15.91 -0.82
N TRP A 157 15.58 -14.83 -1.47
CA TRP A 157 16.87 -14.80 -2.16
C TRP A 157 17.72 -13.63 -1.65
N LYS A 158 19.03 -13.84 -1.71
CA LYS A 158 20.06 -12.80 -1.53
C LYS A 158 20.74 -12.53 -2.87
N ASP A 159 22.06 -12.70 -2.91
CA ASP A 159 22.91 -12.35 -4.03
C ASP A 159 23.04 -13.45 -5.10
N SER A 160 22.42 -14.57 -4.90
CA SER A 160 22.43 -15.70 -5.84
C SER A 160 21.03 -16.28 -5.99
N PRO A 161 20.76 -17.01 -7.10
CA PRO A 161 19.47 -17.66 -7.31
C PRO A 161 19.24 -18.88 -6.39
N LYS A 162 20.08 -19.09 -5.40
CA LYS A 162 19.89 -20.16 -4.41
C LYS A 162 18.78 -19.76 -3.45
N LYS A 163 17.65 -20.44 -3.54
CA LYS A 163 16.48 -20.24 -2.68
C LYS A 163 16.79 -20.59 -1.22
N ILE A 164 16.31 -19.78 -0.30
CA ILE A 164 16.44 -19.96 1.15
C ILE A 164 15.02 -20.20 1.67
N ASP A 165 14.70 -21.46 1.92
CA ASP A 165 13.41 -21.86 2.49
C ASP A 165 13.45 -21.73 4.01
N ILE A 166 12.37 -21.23 4.61
CA ILE A 166 12.24 -20.93 6.04
C ILE A 166 10.97 -21.60 6.57
N ASP A 167 11.10 -22.23 7.74
CA ASP A 167 9.99 -22.84 8.48
C ASP A 167 9.66 -21.97 9.70
N GLN A 168 9.11 -20.78 9.42
CA GLN A 168 8.72 -19.79 10.42
C GLN A 168 7.78 -18.79 9.74
N TRP A 169 6.85 -18.20 10.51
CA TRP A 169 5.99 -17.14 10.01
C TRP A 169 6.80 -15.95 9.47
N SER A 170 6.49 -15.53 8.22
CA SER A 170 7.32 -14.58 7.46
C SER A 170 7.65 -13.28 8.20
N PRO A 171 6.71 -12.58 8.91
CA PRO A 171 7.04 -11.37 9.66
C PRO A 171 8.00 -11.60 10.83
N GLU A 172 7.92 -12.76 11.52
CA GLU A 172 8.84 -13.08 12.61
C GLU A 172 10.26 -13.26 12.09
N HIS A 173 10.40 -13.97 10.95
CA HIS A 173 11.68 -14.18 10.30
C HIS A 173 12.26 -12.88 9.73
N GLU A 174 11.47 -12.15 8.96
CA GLU A 174 11.87 -10.89 8.32
C GLU A 174 12.29 -9.84 9.36
N THR A 175 11.58 -9.77 10.48
CA THR A 175 11.95 -8.90 11.62
C THR A 175 13.30 -9.34 12.22
N SER A 176 13.56 -10.64 12.34
CA SER A 176 14.85 -11.14 12.85
C SER A 176 16.01 -10.81 11.90
N VAL A 177 15.77 -10.86 10.58
CA VAL A 177 16.74 -10.41 9.56
C VAL A 177 16.97 -8.90 9.66
N ALA A 178 15.89 -8.11 9.87
CA ALA A 178 15.98 -6.65 10.07
C ALA A 178 16.79 -6.30 11.31
N LEU A 179 16.56 -6.99 12.44
CA LEU A 179 17.34 -6.80 13.66
C LEU A 179 18.83 -7.15 13.47
N SER A 180 19.15 -8.19 12.72
CA SER A 180 20.53 -8.53 12.36
C SER A 180 21.19 -7.45 11.51
N TYR A 181 20.47 -6.91 10.51
CA TYR A 181 20.92 -5.77 9.71
C TYR A 181 21.19 -4.52 10.59
N LEU A 182 20.27 -4.19 11.50
CA LEU A 182 20.44 -3.05 12.41
C LEU A 182 21.63 -3.25 13.34
N GLN A 183 21.87 -4.48 13.81
CA GLN A 183 23.03 -4.83 14.64
C GLN A 183 24.36 -4.59 13.90
N GLU A 184 24.44 -4.90 12.61
CA GLU A 184 25.62 -4.63 11.79
C GLU A 184 25.84 -3.12 11.56
N ARG A 185 24.77 -2.32 11.56
CA ARG A 185 24.82 -0.88 11.29
C ARG A 185 24.96 0.00 12.53
N LYS A 186 24.64 -0.48 13.73
CA LYS A 186 24.58 0.34 14.96
C LYS A 186 25.84 1.13 15.30
N ASN A 187 27.03 0.58 14.94
CA ASN A 187 28.32 1.18 15.26
C ASN A 187 28.98 1.85 14.04
N THR A 188 28.27 2.01 12.93
CA THR A 188 28.78 2.69 11.74
C THR A 188 28.41 4.18 11.77
N GLU A 189 29.29 5.03 11.24
CA GLU A 189 28.99 6.44 11.03
C GLU A 189 28.05 6.66 9.83
N GLN A 190 28.02 5.69 8.90
CA GLN A 190 27.17 5.70 7.72
C GLN A 190 25.70 5.54 8.13
N PRO A 191 24.82 6.47 7.77
CA PRO A 191 23.39 6.31 8.04
C PRO A 191 22.83 5.14 7.25
N PHE A 192 21.81 4.48 7.80
CA PHE A 192 21.08 3.43 7.09
C PHE A 192 19.69 3.89 6.67
N ALA A 193 19.19 3.25 5.60
CA ALA A 193 17.79 3.31 5.20
C ALA A 193 17.30 1.89 4.92
N LEU A 194 16.48 1.36 5.81
CA LEU A 194 15.93 0.01 5.71
C LEU A 194 14.45 0.06 5.37
N PHE A 195 14.06 -0.65 4.32
CA PHE A 195 12.69 -0.91 3.93
C PHE A 195 12.35 -2.36 4.29
N LEU A 196 11.39 -2.55 5.18
CA LEU A 196 10.88 -3.84 5.62
C LEU A 196 9.44 -3.99 5.15
N SER A 197 9.21 -4.96 4.27
CA SER A 197 7.96 -5.20 3.57
C SER A 197 7.35 -6.53 3.98
N TRP A 198 6.48 -6.53 4.99
CA TRP A 198 5.73 -7.71 5.39
C TRP A 198 4.63 -8.06 4.39
N ASN A 199 4.42 -9.37 4.12
CA ASN A 199 3.32 -9.80 3.26
C ASN A 199 1.99 -9.93 4.04
N PRO A 200 1.91 -10.53 5.25
CA PRO A 200 0.68 -10.44 6.04
C PRO A 200 0.29 -8.98 6.35
N PRO A 201 -1.02 -8.68 6.46
CA PRO A 201 -2.17 -9.58 6.50
C PRO A 201 -2.75 -9.99 5.13
N HIS A 202 -2.00 -9.88 4.01
CA HIS A 202 -2.42 -10.37 2.69
C HIS A 202 -2.93 -11.82 2.76
N SER A 203 -3.93 -12.16 1.95
CA SER A 203 -4.38 -13.56 1.82
C SER A 203 -3.25 -14.51 1.38
N PRO A 204 -3.26 -15.81 1.78
CA PRO A 204 -4.28 -16.54 2.55
C PRO A 204 -4.33 -16.16 4.03
N TYR A 205 -5.48 -15.69 4.51
CA TYR A 205 -5.62 -15.12 5.86
C TYR A 205 -5.36 -16.15 6.97
N ASN A 206 -5.65 -17.44 6.72
CA ASN A 206 -5.50 -18.52 7.69
C ASN A 206 -4.02 -18.93 7.94
N MET A 207 -3.07 -18.37 7.22
CA MET A 207 -1.64 -18.62 7.44
C MET A 207 -1.06 -17.69 8.51
N VAL A 208 -1.62 -17.77 9.71
CA VAL A 208 -1.21 -16.99 10.89
C VAL A 208 -1.00 -17.93 12.08
N PRO A 209 0.05 -17.71 12.92
CA PRO A 209 0.30 -18.54 14.10
C PRO A 209 -0.87 -18.53 15.09
N GLU A 210 -1.16 -19.69 15.70
CA GLU A 210 -2.27 -19.87 16.63
C GLU A 210 -2.17 -18.93 17.85
N LYS A 211 -0.97 -18.56 18.29
CA LYS A 211 -0.77 -17.63 19.41
C LYS A 211 -1.46 -16.27 19.19
N TYR A 212 -1.56 -15.81 17.94
CA TYR A 212 -2.24 -14.55 17.61
C TYR A 212 -3.76 -14.75 17.43
N ARG A 213 -4.18 -15.90 16.90
CA ARG A 213 -5.61 -16.24 16.80
C ARG A 213 -6.25 -16.37 18.17
N SER A 214 -5.53 -16.94 19.14
CA SER A 214 -6.01 -17.12 20.51
C SER A 214 -6.36 -15.83 21.24
N LEU A 215 -5.81 -14.67 20.81
CA LEU A 215 -6.18 -13.36 21.33
C LEU A 215 -7.67 -13.04 21.12
N TYR A 216 -8.29 -13.65 20.11
CA TYR A 216 -9.68 -13.43 19.70
C TYR A 216 -10.63 -14.57 20.11
N ALA A 217 -10.14 -15.59 20.83
CA ALA A 217 -10.93 -16.78 21.19
C ALA A 217 -12.18 -16.47 22.04
N GLN A 218 -12.14 -15.40 22.85
CA GLN A 218 -13.26 -14.98 23.70
C GLN A 218 -14.09 -13.83 23.12
N HIS A 219 -13.70 -13.27 21.97
CA HIS A 219 -14.33 -12.09 21.39
C HIS A 219 -14.66 -12.37 19.92
N LYS A 220 -15.93 -12.50 19.59
CA LYS A 220 -16.32 -12.50 18.17
C LYS A 220 -15.93 -11.16 17.56
N PRO A 221 -15.26 -11.13 16.42
CA PRO A 221 -14.97 -9.88 15.73
C PRO A 221 -16.30 -9.17 15.40
N SER A 222 -16.43 -7.91 15.76
CA SER A 222 -17.54 -7.10 15.29
C SER A 222 -17.26 -6.64 13.87
N THR A 223 -18.26 -6.73 13.02
CA THR A 223 -18.18 -6.32 11.63
C THR A 223 -18.46 -4.83 11.48
N ARG A 224 -17.86 -4.17 10.48
CA ARG A 224 -18.20 -2.79 10.10
C ARG A 224 -19.65 -2.71 9.63
N LYS A 225 -20.29 -1.54 9.77
CA LYS A 225 -21.70 -1.33 9.43
C LYS A 225 -22.05 -1.58 7.96
N ASN A 226 -21.08 -1.46 7.07
CA ASN A 226 -21.22 -1.67 5.63
C ASN A 226 -20.84 -3.08 5.17
N VAL A 227 -20.53 -4.01 6.08
CA VAL A 227 -20.31 -5.43 5.76
C VAL A 227 -21.63 -6.07 5.33
N ARG A 228 -21.61 -6.76 4.19
CA ARG A 228 -22.78 -7.45 3.61
C ARG A 228 -22.35 -8.77 3.00
N ILE A 229 -22.86 -9.88 3.54
CA ILE A 229 -22.73 -11.20 2.94
C ILE A 229 -24.01 -11.44 2.14
N GLN A 230 -23.91 -11.63 0.83
CA GLN A 230 -25.05 -11.75 -0.06
C GLN A 230 -25.30 -13.22 -0.41
N GLY A 231 -26.18 -13.90 0.34
CA GLY A 231 -26.55 -15.28 0.05
C GLY A 231 -25.33 -16.21 0.04
N ASP A 232 -24.51 -16.19 1.09
CA ASP A 232 -23.29 -16.98 1.25
C ASP A 232 -22.17 -16.67 0.24
N PHE A 233 -22.14 -15.43 -0.26
CA PHE A 233 -21.07 -14.97 -1.16
C PHE A 233 -20.57 -13.56 -0.81
N LEU A 234 -19.28 -13.35 -1.00
CA LEU A 234 -18.66 -12.05 -1.25
C LEU A 234 -18.23 -11.96 -2.72
N TYR A 235 -17.87 -10.77 -3.15
CA TYR A 235 -17.46 -10.54 -4.54
C TYR A 235 -16.08 -9.90 -4.59
N HIS A 236 -15.25 -10.34 -5.53
CA HIS A 236 -14.13 -9.52 -5.97
C HIS A 236 -14.64 -8.33 -6.80
N HIS A 237 -13.85 -7.26 -6.89
CA HIS A 237 -14.14 -6.09 -7.76
C HIS A 237 -14.45 -6.48 -9.22
N THR A 238 -14.05 -7.65 -9.65
CA THR A 238 -14.32 -8.22 -10.98
C THR A 238 -15.71 -8.81 -11.11
N GLY A 239 -16.48 -8.88 -10.03
CA GLY A 239 -17.76 -9.59 -9.97
C GLY A 239 -17.61 -11.10 -9.75
N GLU A 240 -16.39 -11.62 -9.59
CA GLU A 240 -16.17 -13.02 -9.24
C GLU A 240 -16.71 -13.32 -7.84
N LYS A 241 -17.48 -14.40 -7.73
CA LYS A 241 -18.08 -14.84 -6.46
C LYS A 241 -17.08 -15.63 -5.64
N VAL A 242 -16.95 -15.25 -4.39
CA VAL A 242 -16.20 -15.99 -3.37
C VAL A 242 -17.18 -16.60 -2.40
N PRO A 243 -17.39 -17.95 -2.43
CA PRO A 243 -18.28 -18.62 -1.48
C PRO A 243 -17.78 -18.41 -0.05
N ILE A 244 -18.63 -17.86 0.80
CA ILE A 244 -18.32 -17.62 2.20
C ILE A 244 -19.62 -17.44 3.00
N ASP A 245 -19.85 -18.30 3.94
CA ASP A 245 -20.93 -18.12 4.91
C ASP A 245 -20.49 -17.22 6.09
N GLU A 246 -21.41 -16.87 6.97
CA GLU A 246 -21.11 -15.99 8.10
C GLU A 246 -20.05 -16.57 9.04
N ALA A 247 -20.02 -17.89 9.26
CA ALA A 247 -19.05 -18.54 10.13
C ALA A 247 -17.64 -18.50 9.53
N SER A 248 -17.52 -18.83 8.25
CA SER A 248 -16.26 -18.76 7.50
C SER A 248 -15.76 -17.32 7.39
N PHE A 249 -16.66 -16.34 7.19
CA PHE A 249 -16.32 -14.93 7.17
C PHE A 249 -15.77 -14.47 8.52
N ASN A 250 -16.43 -14.80 9.63
CA ASN A 250 -15.96 -14.45 10.97
C ASN A 250 -14.60 -15.08 11.28
N SER A 251 -14.34 -16.31 10.81
CA SER A 251 -13.02 -16.94 10.91
C SER A 251 -11.98 -16.17 10.11
N THR A 252 -12.29 -15.82 8.86
CA THR A 252 -11.41 -15.05 7.98
C THR A 252 -11.07 -13.67 8.56
N LEU A 253 -12.07 -12.97 9.11
CA LEU A 253 -11.88 -11.68 9.76
C LEU A 253 -11.02 -11.79 11.03
N THR A 254 -11.21 -12.87 11.80
CA THR A 254 -10.37 -13.19 12.96
C THR A 254 -8.92 -13.42 12.54
N ASP A 255 -8.69 -14.19 11.49
CA ASP A 255 -7.35 -14.46 10.95
C ASP A 255 -6.65 -13.19 10.47
N TYR A 256 -7.41 -12.32 9.81
CA TYR A 256 -6.92 -11.00 9.38
C TYR A 256 -6.48 -10.13 10.57
N TYR A 257 -7.31 -10.04 11.61
CA TYR A 257 -6.95 -9.30 12.83
C TYR A 257 -5.78 -9.96 13.59
N ALA A 258 -5.75 -11.29 13.64
CA ALA A 258 -4.67 -12.04 14.27
C ALA A 258 -3.32 -11.78 13.56
N ALA A 259 -3.32 -11.72 12.24
CA ALA A 259 -2.11 -11.37 11.49
C ALA A 259 -1.63 -9.95 11.84
N ILE A 260 -2.53 -8.98 11.93
CA ILE A 260 -2.19 -7.59 12.32
C ILE A 260 -1.66 -7.54 13.76
N SER A 261 -2.27 -8.28 14.70
CA SER A 261 -1.74 -8.39 16.07
C SER A 261 -0.36 -9.04 16.11
N GLY A 262 -0.09 -9.99 15.21
CA GLY A 262 1.24 -10.53 15.02
C GLY A 262 2.24 -9.51 14.51
N LEU A 263 1.84 -8.65 13.57
CA LEU A 263 2.67 -7.53 13.11
C LEU A 263 2.95 -6.52 14.23
N ASP A 264 1.99 -6.28 15.12
CA ASP A 264 2.18 -5.43 16.31
C ASP A 264 3.32 -5.94 17.21
N GLU A 265 3.36 -7.25 17.48
CA GLU A 265 4.46 -7.87 18.22
C GLU A 265 5.80 -7.69 17.47
N GLN A 266 5.82 -7.90 16.16
CA GLN A 266 7.04 -7.74 15.39
C GLN A 266 7.51 -6.28 15.31
N PHE A 267 6.58 -5.34 15.19
CA PHE A 267 6.88 -3.92 15.23
C PHE A 267 7.48 -3.52 16.59
N SER A 268 6.92 -4.03 17.69
CA SER A 268 7.44 -3.74 19.04
C SER A 268 8.90 -4.19 19.18
N ARG A 269 9.29 -5.34 18.63
CA ARG A 269 10.68 -5.84 18.65
C ARG A 269 11.64 -4.86 17.97
N LEU A 270 11.22 -4.25 16.84
CA LEU A 270 12.03 -3.25 16.14
C LEU A 270 12.19 -1.97 16.98
N ILE A 271 11.10 -1.44 17.50
CA ILE A 271 11.12 -0.22 18.32
C ILE A 271 11.92 -0.42 19.61
N GLN A 272 11.71 -1.53 20.30
CA GLN A 272 12.48 -1.87 21.49
C GLN A 272 13.98 -1.94 21.19
N TYR A 273 14.37 -2.63 20.11
CA TYR A 273 15.77 -2.72 19.71
C TYR A 273 16.38 -1.33 19.41
N LEU A 274 15.68 -0.47 18.68
CA LEU A 274 16.16 0.89 18.40
C LEU A 274 16.36 1.70 19.70
N LYS A 275 15.43 1.60 20.67
CA LYS A 275 15.51 2.26 21.98
C LYS A 275 16.70 1.70 22.79
N GLU A 276 16.84 0.39 22.89
CA GLU A 276 17.94 -0.29 23.63
C GLU A 276 19.35 0.01 23.08
N GLN A 277 19.43 0.17 21.74
CA GLN A 277 20.71 0.47 21.09
C GLN A 277 20.99 1.97 20.93
N ASN A 278 20.17 2.84 21.52
CA ASN A 278 20.25 4.30 21.40
C ASN A 278 20.21 4.82 19.95
N LEU A 279 19.50 4.10 19.07
CA LEU A 279 19.31 4.47 17.67
C LEU A 279 18.01 5.26 17.46
N TYR A 280 17.02 5.11 18.34
CA TYR A 280 15.67 5.65 18.15
C TYR A 280 15.67 7.17 17.95
N GLU A 281 16.43 7.91 18.79
CA GLU A 281 16.55 9.37 18.72
C GLU A 281 17.33 9.89 17.49
N ASN A 282 17.83 9.00 16.64
CA ASN A 282 18.48 9.36 15.39
C ASN A 282 17.86 8.61 14.18
N THR A 283 16.70 7.99 14.34
CA THR A 283 16.05 7.21 13.30
C THR A 283 14.63 7.73 13.04
N VAL A 284 14.35 8.11 11.80
CA VAL A 284 12.97 8.31 11.33
C VAL A 284 12.36 6.91 11.16
N VAL A 285 11.24 6.65 11.86
CA VAL A 285 10.52 5.38 11.73
C VAL A 285 9.16 5.65 11.10
N ILE A 286 8.85 4.94 10.03
CA ILE A 286 7.55 5.02 9.34
C ILE A 286 6.90 3.64 9.39
N LEU A 287 5.64 3.60 9.83
CA LEU A 287 4.78 2.42 9.79
C LEU A 287 3.63 2.69 8.82
N SER A 288 3.43 1.78 7.84
CA SER A 288 2.45 1.98 6.77
C SER A 288 1.91 0.65 6.22
N ALA A 289 1.14 0.76 5.12
CA ALA A 289 0.70 -0.35 4.28
C ALA A 289 0.76 0.06 2.81
N ASP A 290 0.64 -0.93 1.89
CA ASP A 290 0.57 -0.61 0.45
C ASP A 290 -0.88 -0.35 -0.02
N HIS A 291 -1.86 -1.01 0.53
CA HIS A 291 -3.31 -0.77 0.33
C HIS A 291 -4.10 -1.50 1.41
N GLY A 292 -5.40 -1.26 1.45
CA GLY A 292 -6.28 -1.92 2.39
C GLY A 292 -6.94 -3.21 1.83
N ASP A 293 -8.01 -3.62 2.51
CA ASP A 293 -8.87 -4.78 2.17
C ASP A 293 -10.33 -4.45 2.46
N MET A 294 -11.21 -4.81 1.55
CA MET A 294 -12.65 -4.62 1.71
C MET A 294 -13.24 -5.47 2.84
N MET A 295 -12.71 -6.66 3.07
CA MET A 295 -13.08 -7.57 4.16
C MET A 295 -14.59 -7.56 4.46
N GLY A 296 -15.41 -7.82 3.44
CA GLY A 296 -16.87 -7.87 3.50
C GLY A 296 -17.59 -6.52 3.36
N SER A 297 -16.92 -5.38 3.49
CA SER A 297 -17.51 -4.07 3.27
C SER A 297 -18.06 -3.96 1.84
N HIS A 298 -19.27 -3.42 1.70
CA HIS A 298 -20.02 -3.35 0.43
C HIS A 298 -20.27 -4.71 -0.25
N GLY A 299 -20.13 -5.82 0.45
CA GLY A 299 -20.22 -7.17 -0.11
C GLY A 299 -18.97 -7.60 -0.89
N LEU A 300 -17.86 -6.89 -0.70
CA LEU A 300 -16.61 -7.11 -1.42
C LEU A 300 -15.53 -7.74 -0.53
N ILE A 301 -14.60 -8.45 -1.16
CA ILE A 301 -13.36 -8.92 -0.56
C ILE A 301 -12.16 -8.52 -1.41
N GLY A 302 -11.00 -8.31 -0.77
CA GLY A 302 -9.80 -7.84 -1.42
C GLY A 302 -9.79 -6.32 -1.61
N LYS A 303 -9.33 -5.85 -2.73
CA LYS A 303 -8.95 -4.46 -3.00
C LYS A 303 -9.34 -4.03 -4.42
N HIS A 304 -8.75 -2.93 -4.92
CA HIS A 304 -8.87 -2.47 -6.30
C HIS A 304 -10.13 -1.65 -6.59
N VAL A 305 -10.77 -1.13 -5.54
CA VAL A 305 -11.92 -0.24 -5.59
C VAL A 305 -11.61 1.07 -4.82
N TRP A 306 -12.45 2.07 -4.95
CA TRP A 306 -12.26 3.43 -4.42
C TRP A 306 -12.71 3.64 -2.97
N TYR A 307 -13.30 2.63 -2.32
CA TYR A 307 -13.78 2.73 -0.95
C TYR A 307 -12.63 2.88 0.05
N GLU A 308 -12.89 3.57 1.17
CA GLU A 308 -11.91 3.83 2.22
C GLU A 308 -11.17 2.56 2.65
N GLU A 309 -11.88 1.44 2.78
CA GLU A 309 -11.29 0.16 3.19
C GLU A 309 -10.23 -0.36 2.21
N SER A 310 -10.31 0.01 0.94
CA SER A 310 -9.36 -0.38 -0.09
C SER A 310 -8.22 0.62 -0.24
N VAL A 311 -8.52 1.93 -0.19
CA VAL A 311 -7.55 2.97 -0.54
C VAL A 311 -6.86 3.60 0.67
N LYS A 312 -7.53 3.70 1.84
CA LYS A 312 -6.98 4.34 3.02
C LYS A 312 -6.05 3.40 3.77
N ILE A 313 -4.83 3.86 4.05
CA ILE A 313 -3.79 3.09 4.70
C ILE A 313 -3.32 3.76 5.99
N PRO A 314 -2.85 3.01 7.00
CA PRO A 314 -2.16 3.60 8.14
C PRO A 314 -0.87 4.28 7.65
N TYR A 315 -0.56 5.45 8.21
CA TYR A 315 0.70 6.14 7.94
C TYR A 315 1.14 6.93 9.16
N ILE A 316 2.08 6.38 9.90
CA ILE A 316 2.53 6.87 11.19
C ILE A 316 4.03 7.15 11.12
N ILE A 317 4.46 8.33 11.57
CA ILE A 317 5.84 8.77 11.45
C ILE A 317 6.38 9.20 12.81
N HIS A 318 7.35 8.45 13.35
CA HIS A 318 8.24 8.99 14.37
C HIS A 318 9.35 9.78 13.70
N PHE A 319 9.44 11.06 14.02
CA PHE A 319 10.55 11.90 13.59
C PHE A 319 11.25 12.46 14.84
N PRO A 320 12.54 12.15 15.06
CA PRO A 320 13.25 12.57 16.28
C PRO A 320 13.19 14.07 16.52
N GLY A 321 12.71 14.45 17.71
CA GLY A 321 12.56 15.84 18.15
C GLY A 321 11.24 16.51 17.72
N VAL A 322 10.36 15.83 17.01
CA VAL A 322 9.00 16.32 16.70
C VAL A 322 8.00 15.74 17.70
N LYS A 323 7.12 16.57 18.24
CA LYS A 323 6.05 16.13 19.15
C LYS A 323 4.93 15.44 18.37
N ALA A 324 4.29 14.48 19.02
CA ALA A 324 3.12 13.80 18.47
C ALA A 324 1.98 14.78 18.14
N HIS A 325 1.40 14.60 16.97
CA HIS A 325 0.23 15.34 16.50
C HIS A 325 -0.43 14.59 15.34
N THR A 326 -1.62 15.00 14.96
CA THR A 326 -2.29 14.51 13.72
C THR A 326 -1.97 15.45 12.58
N CYS A 327 -1.65 14.87 11.40
CA CYS A 327 -1.52 15.57 10.13
C CYS A 327 -2.67 15.14 9.22
N SER A 328 -3.55 16.08 8.87
CA SER A 328 -4.75 15.84 8.05
C SER A 328 -4.59 16.27 6.58
N THR A 329 -3.36 16.46 6.14
CA THR A 329 -3.04 16.70 4.73
C THR A 329 -3.27 15.44 3.92
N CYS A 330 -4.07 15.51 2.85
CA CYS A 330 -4.27 14.37 1.94
C CYS A 330 -2.96 13.99 1.23
N MET A 331 -2.49 12.77 1.41
CA MET A 331 -1.28 12.23 0.77
C MET A 331 -1.60 10.96 -0.01
N GLY A 332 -1.07 10.86 -1.23
CA GLY A 332 -1.08 9.63 -2.01
C GLY A 332 0.27 8.92 -1.99
N SER A 333 0.31 7.70 -2.54
CA SER A 333 1.55 6.91 -2.62
C SER A 333 2.71 7.68 -3.29
N GLN A 334 2.43 8.48 -4.32
CA GLN A 334 3.42 9.28 -5.04
C GLN A 334 4.01 10.42 -4.19
N ASP A 335 3.31 10.85 -3.14
CA ASP A 335 3.78 11.92 -2.25
C ASP A 335 4.77 11.40 -1.20
N MET A 336 4.85 10.08 -0.99
CA MET A 336 5.65 9.47 0.08
C MET A 336 7.15 9.68 -0.14
N MET A 337 7.67 9.35 -1.34
CA MET A 337 9.08 9.56 -1.65
C MET A 337 9.51 11.03 -1.47
N PRO A 338 8.88 12.04 -2.14
CA PRO A 338 9.27 13.44 -1.96
C PRO A 338 9.14 13.91 -0.52
N THR A 339 8.11 13.48 0.22
CA THR A 339 7.93 13.84 1.63
C THR A 339 9.03 13.26 2.53
N ILE A 340 9.42 11.99 2.33
CA ILE A 340 10.53 11.37 3.07
C ILE A 340 11.85 12.09 2.76
N LEU A 341 12.12 12.38 1.49
CA LEU A 341 13.34 13.10 1.09
C LEU A 341 13.34 14.53 1.66
N GLY A 342 12.22 15.24 1.63
CA GLY A 342 12.07 16.56 2.25
C GLY A 342 12.31 16.53 3.77
N MET A 343 11.74 15.57 4.50
CA MET A 343 12.00 15.36 5.92
C MET A 343 13.50 15.11 6.22
N LEU A 344 14.19 14.38 5.33
CA LEU A 344 15.62 14.09 5.45
C LEU A 344 16.51 15.21 4.88
N GLN A 345 15.93 16.30 4.37
CA GLN A 345 16.62 17.42 3.72
C GLN A 345 17.50 16.98 2.55
N LEU A 346 16.98 16.07 1.73
CA LEU A 346 17.61 15.56 0.52
C LEU A 346 16.93 16.11 -0.73
N ASN A 347 17.67 16.15 -1.84
CA ASN A 347 17.13 16.60 -3.12
C ASN A 347 16.06 15.64 -3.64
N ILE A 348 14.92 16.19 -4.04
CA ILE A 348 13.85 15.46 -4.69
C ILE A 348 14.14 15.41 -6.18
N PRO A 349 14.16 14.21 -6.82
CA PRO A 349 14.37 14.11 -8.25
C PRO A 349 13.29 14.84 -9.06
N ALA A 350 13.69 15.48 -10.15
CA ALA A 350 12.74 16.16 -11.06
C ALA A 350 11.75 15.20 -11.73
N SER A 351 12.03 13.91 -11.72
CA SER A 351 11.11 12.85 -12.20
C SER A 351 9.97 12.55 -11.25
N ALA A 352 10.06 12.95 -9.96
CA ALA A 352 8.96 12.78 -9.00
C ALA A 352 7.78 13.67 -9.40
N GLU A 353 6.58 13.12 -9.36
CA GLU A 353 5.31 13.79 -9.68
C GLU A 353 4.51 14.16 -8.44
N GLY A 354 4.86 13.52 -7.31
CA GLY A 354 4.25 13.77 -6.02
C GLY A 354 4.70 15.09 -5.38
N THR A 355 3.98 15.50 -4.38
CA THR A 355 4.23 16.73 -3.61
C THR A 355 5.04 16.42 -2.37
N ASP A 356 6.02 17.25 -2.06
CA ASP A 356 6.68 17.26 -0.76
C ASP A 356 5.73 17.83 0.30
N CYS A 357 5.25 16.99 1.20
CA CYS A 357 4.40 17.34 2.33
C CYS A 357 5.20 17.42 3.66
N SER A 358 6.52 17.42 3.61
CA SER A 358 7.38 17.36 4.80
C SER A 358 7.12 18.50 5.79
N GLU A 359 6.81 19.70 5.30
CA GLU A 359 6.47 20.84 6.17
C GLU A 359 5.13 20.60 6.89
N ALA A 360 4.09 20.13 6.19
CA ALA A 360 2.81 19.78 6.79
C ALA A 360 2.98 18.69 7.86
N VAL A 361 3.73 17.65 7.53
CA VAL A 361 4.00 16.51 8.42
C VAL A 361 4.78 16.96 9.65
N LEU A 362 5.90 17.68 9.51
CA LEU A 362 6.77 18.00 10.64
C LEU A 362 6.28 19.15 11.53
N GLN A 363 5.47 20.05 10.99
CA GLN A 363 5.03 21.27 11.67
C GLN A 363 3.54 21.28 12.00
N GLY A 364 2.77 20.27 11.57
CA GLY A 364 1.31 20.23 11.73
C GLY A 364 0.60 21.36 10.97
N LYS A 365 1.18 21.79 9.84
CA LYS A 365 0.60 22.82 8.98
C LYS A 365 -0.17 22.17 7.84
N ASP A 366 -1.37 21.70 8.14
CA ASP A 366 -2.20 21.03 7.15
C ASP A 366 -2.46 21.85 5.90
N GLN A 367 -2.60 21.14 4.79
CA GLN A 367 -2.91 21.68 3.47
C GLN A 367 -4.34 21.25 3.07
N PRO A 368 -5.41 21.94 3.55
CA PRO A 368 -6.79 21.47 3.41
C PRO A 368 -7.26 21.42 1.94
N GLU A 369 -6.61 22.20 1.05
CA GLU A 369 -6.94 22.22 -0.38
C GLU A 369 -6.21 21.11 -1.17
N LYS A 370 -5.26 20.41 -0.54
CA LYS A 370 -4.57 19.32 -1.21
C LYS A 370 -5.50 18.13 -1.45
N MET A 371 -5.48 17.64 -2.66
CA MET A 371 -6.27 16.49 -3.12
C MET A 371 -5.35 15.31 -3.41
N CYS A 372 -5.89 14.12 -3.20
CA CYS A 372 -5.26 12.88 -3.64
C CYS A 372 -6.05 12.32 -4.84
N PHE A 373 -5.36 12.02 -5.93
CA PHE A 373 -5.96 11.41 -7.11
C PHE A 373 -5.75 9.91 -7.08
N LEU A 374 -6.81 9.18 -7.36
CA LEU A 374 -6.89 7.73 -7.25
C LEU A 374 -7.24 7.12 -8.61
N CYS A 375 -6.78 5.90 -8.84
CA CYS A 375 -7.09 5.19 -10.07
C CYS A 375 -7.14 3.66 -9.87
N GLY A 376 -7.82 2.98 -10.79
CA GLY A 376 -7.81 1.53 -10.93
C GLY A 376 -8.09 1.16 -12.37
N CYS A 377 -7.39 0.15 -12.90
CA CYS A 377 -7.51 -0.31 -14.30
C CYS A 377 -7.85 -1.79 -14.37
N PRO A 378 -8.54 -2.25 -15.45
CA PRO A 378 -8.70 -3.67 -15.73
C PRO A 378 -7.33 -4.35 -15.89
N GLY A 379 -7.02 -5.31 -15.04
CA GLY A 379 -5.68 -5.89 -15.01
C GLY A 379 -5.64 -7.41 -14.86
N ASN A 380 -6.75 -8.12 -14.59
CA ASN A 380 -6.74 -9.57 -14.51
C ASN A 380 -6.62 -10.22 -15.90
N ALA A 381 -6.22 -11.49 -15.93
CA ALA A 381 -5.95 -12.20 -17.18
C ALA A 381 -7.19 -12.28 -18.11
N GLU A 382 -8.38 -12.43 -17.53
CA GLU A 382 -9.63 -12.53 -18.30
C GLU A 382 -9.96 -11.18 -18.98
N TYR A 383 -9.90 -10.08 -18.23
CA TYR A 383 -10.10 -8.75 -18.80
C TYR A 383 -9.06 -8.42 -19.86
N LEU A 384 -7.78 -8.66 -19.61
CA LEU A 384 -6.73 -8.42 -20.59
C LEU A 384 -6.96 -9.20 -21.90
N LYS A 385 -7.51 -10.42 -21.82
CA LYS A 385 -7.92 -11.20 -23.01
C LYS A 385 -9.06 -10.50 -23.76
N LYS A 386 -10.09 -10.00 -23.05
CA LYS A 386 -11.22 -9.27 -23.65
C LYS A 386 -10.76 -7.98 -24.33
N TYR A 387 -9.84 -7.24 -23.69
CA TYR A 387 -9.29 -6.00 -24.23
C TYR A 387 -8.45 -6.23 -25.47
N ARG A 388 -7.62 -7.29 -25.50
CA ARG A 388 -6.88 -7.70 -26.71
C ARG A 388 -7.83 -8.06 -27.86
N ALA A 389 -8.90 -8.82 -27.58
CA ALA A 389 -9.89 -9.20 -28.59
C ALA A 389 -10.69 -8.00 -29.11
N ALA A 390 -10.86 -6.96 -28.32
CA ALA A 390 -11.56 -5.72 -28.67
C ALA A 390 -10.61 -4.65 -29.28
N GLU A 391 -9.30 -4.92 -29.38
CA GLU A 391 -8.26 -3.95 -29.80
C GLU A 391 -8.31 -2.63 -29.03
N LYS A 392 -8.54 -2.72 -27.70
CA LYS A 392 -8.63 -1.56 -26.81
C LYS A 392 -7.54 -1.58 -25.74
N ASN A 393 -7.19 -0.38 -25.24
CA ASN A 393 -6.27 -0.25 -24.12
C ASN A 393 -7.00 -0.40 -22.76
N PRO A 394 -6.63 -1.36 -21.90
CA PRO A 394 -7.23 -1.48 -20.57
C PRO A 394 -6.97 -0.26 -19.67
N GLN A 395 -5.91 0.50 -19.89
CA GLN A 395 -5.60 1.68 -19.10
C GLN A 395 -6.60 2.83 -19.29
N ALA A 396 -7.31 2.85 -20.43
CA ALA A 396 -8.38 3.81 -20.71
C ALA A 396 -9.71 3.49 -19.98
N HIS A 397 -9.74 2.46 -19.13
CA HIS A 397 -10.94 1.97 -18.46
C HIS A 397 -10.70 1.78 -16.95
N GLY A 398 -11.68 1.21 -16.25
CA GLY A 398 -11.70 1.13 -14.81
C GLY A 398 -12.25 2.42 -14.21
N TRP A 399 -11.61 2.96 -13.21
CA TRP A 399 -12.10 4.15 -12.52
C TRP A 399 -10.99 5.15 -12.23
N ARG A 400 -11.38 6.42 -12.14
CA ARG A 400 -10.54 7.52 -11.64
C ARG A 400 -11.31 8.27 -10.58
N GLY A 401 -10.60 8.70 -9.53
CA GLY A 401 -11.20 9.40 -8.41
C GLY A 401 -10.33 10.53 -7.89
N VAL A 402 -10.97 11.42 -7.14
CA VAL A 402 -10.30 12.45 -6.35
C VAL A 402 -10.81 12.40 -4.92
N HIS A 403 -9.88 12.36 -3.99
CA HIS A 403 -10.13 12.39 -2.56
C HIS A 403 -9.67 13.73 -1.99
N THR A 404 -10.52 14.35 -1.19
CA THR A 404 -10.22 15.53 -0.38
C THR A 404 -10.32 15.18 1.10
N ALA A 405 -10.02 16.08 2.00
CA ALA A 405 -10.24 15.84 3.43
C ALA A 405 -11.68 15.40 3.76
N ARG A 406 -12.68 15.79 2.96
CA ARG A 406 -14.09 15.48 3.21
C ARG A 406 -14.78 14.63 2.17
N TYR A 407 -14.47 14.81 0.90
CA TYR A 407 -15.24 14.20 -0.19
C TYR A 407 -14.41 13.20 -0.99
N THR A 408 -15.06 12.11 -1.39
CA THR A 408 -14.58 11.19 -2.43
C THR A 408 -15.46 11.31 -3.65
N TYR A 409 -14.88 11.71 -4.78
CA TYR A 409 -15.57 11.77 -6.08
C TYR A 409 -14.94 10.74 -7.02
N VAL A 410 -15.77 9.96 -7.71
CA VAL A 410 -15.30 8.88 -8.60
C VAL A 410 -16.07 8.90 -9.90
N VAL A 411 -15.36 8.71 -11.00
CA VAL A 411 -15.88 8.39 -12.32
C VAL A 411 -15.45 6.95 -12.65
N ASP A 412 -16.43 6.06 -12.75
CA ASP A 412 -16.23 4.65 -13.04
C ASP A 412 -16.72 4.32 -14.46
N ALA A 413 -15.81 3.85 -15.30
CA ALA A 413 -16.08 3.38 -16.65
C ALA A 413 -16.27 1.85 -16.72
N GLY A 414 -16.19 1.17 -15.55
CA GLY A 414 -16.25 -0.28 -15.46
C GLY A 414 -14.99 -0.98 -15.99
N TYR A 415 -15.00 -2.31 -15.88
CA TYR A 415 -13.86 -3.15 -16.25
C TYR A 415 -14.01 -3.85 -17.60
N GLU A 416 -15.16 -3.73 -18.26
CA GLU A 416 -15.40 -4.29 -19.60
C GLU A 416 -14.98 -3.30 -20.69
N PRO A 417 -14.64 -3.76 -21.92
CA PRO A 417 -14.28 -2.89 -23.04
C PRO A 417 -15.39 -1.95 -23.52
N LYS A 418 -16.58 -2.03 -22.94
CA LYS A 418 -17.72 -1.13 -23.18
C LYS A 418 -17.87 -0.22 -21.99
N SER A 419 -17.54 1.05 -22.15
CA SER A 419 -17.64 2.03 -21.06
C SER A 419 -19.07 2.55 -20.89
N VAL A 420 -19.59 2.46 -19.68
CA VAL A 420 -20.75 3.21 -19.23
C VAL A 420 -20.30 3.99 -18.00
N PHE A 421 -20.16 5.29 -18.14
CA PHE A 421 -19.66 6.13 -17.06
C PHE A 421 -20.70 6.30 -15.96
N THR A 422 -20.38 5.84 -14.78
CA THR A 422 -21.12 6.13 -13.54
C THR A 422 -20.31 7.07 -12.66
N ARG A 423 -20.99 7.97 -11.98
CA ARG A 423 -20.36 8.97 -11.11
C ARG A 423 -20.86 8.83 -9.69
N PHE A 424 -19.96 8.88 -8.74
CA PHE A 424 -20.26 8.81 -7.32
C PHE A 424 -19.62 9.99 -6.59
N LEU A 425 -20.34 10.54 -5.62
CA LEU A 425 -19.83 11.52 -4.67
C LEU A 425 -20.23 11.08 -3.27
N TYR A 426 -19.25 10.93 -2.39
CA TYR A 426 -19.45 10.61 -0.98
C TYR A 426 -18.99 11.78 -0.10
N ASP A 427 -19.73 12.05 0.99
CA ASP A 427 -19.34 12.96 2.07
C ASP A 427 -18.82 12.11 3.22
N ASN A 428 -17.50 11.93 3.30
CA ASN A 428 -16.87 11.01 4.25
C ASN A 428 -17.01 11.44 5.72
N GLU A 429 -17.36 12.72 5.99
CA GLU A 429 -17.66 13.16 7.35
C GLU A 429 -19.06 12.72 7.80
N GLN A 430 -20.05 12.74 6.89
CA GLN A 430 -21.43 12.37 7.19
C GLN A 430 -21.72 10.88 6.94
N ASP A 431 -21.02 10.29 6.00
CA ASP A 431 -21.12 8.87 5.63
C ASP A 431 -19.72 8.23 5.54
N PRO A 432 -19.06 8.02 6.68
CA PRO A 432 -17.69 7.47 6.72
C PRO A 432 -17.60 6.02 6.20
N PHE A 433 -18.73 5.35 6.02
CA PHE A 433 -18.83 4.02 5.43
C PHE A 433 -19.18 4.04 3.93
N GLN A 434 -19.33 5.20 3.32
CA GLN A 434 -19.63 5.40 1.90
C GLN A 434 -20.83 4.58 1.39
N MET A 435 -21.86 4.47 2.22
CA MET A 435 -23.06 3.67 1.93
C MET A 435 -24.09 4.39 1.05
N ASN A 436 -24.08 5.73 1.05
CA ASN A 436 -25.09 6.57 0.46
C ASN A 436 -24.47 7.67 -0.40
N PRO A 437 -24.20 7.42 -1.70
CA PRO A 437 -23.68 8.44 -2.58
C PRO A 437 -24.67 9.62 -2.68
N LEU A 438 -24.16 10.83 -2.68
CA LEU A 438 -24.94 12.05 -2.79
C LEU A 438 -25.58 12.19 -4.18
N ASN A 439 -26.78 12.76 -4.23
CA ASN A 439 -27.44 13.10 -5.51
C ASN A 439 -26.72 14.28 -6.19
N ILE A 440 -25.95 13.98 -7.23
CA ILE A 440 -25.12 14.96 -7.97
C ILE A 440 -25.86 15.70 -9.09
N HIS A 441 -27.18 15.52 -9.24
CA HIS A 441 -27.94 16.16 -10.32
C HIS A 441 -28.47 17.54 -9.94
N ASN A 442 -28.50 17.89 -8.66
CA ASN A 442 -29.01 19.18 -8.18
C ASN A 442 -28.29 19.67 -6.91
N GLY A 443 -28.55 20.94 -6.56
CA GLY A 443 -28.09 21.57 -5.33
C GLY A 443 -26.56 21.58 -5.14
N LYS A 444 -26.14 21.70 -3.87
CA LYS A 444 -24.72 21.81 -3.48
C LYS A 444 -23.88 20.59 -3.91
N ALA A 445 -24.47 19.40 -3.89
CA ALA A 445 -23.76 18.18 -4.31
C ALA A 445 -23.36 18.24 -5.80
N LYS A 446 -24.22 18.81 -6.67
CA LYS A 446 -23.88 19.05 -8.08
C LYS A 446 -22.67 19.97 -8.24
N GLU A 447 -22.65 21.08 -7.51
CA GLU A 447 -21.54 22.04 -7.56
C GLU A 447 -20.23 21.43 -7.12
N ILE A 448 -20.25 20.64 -6.03
CA ILE A 448 -19.08 19.92 -5.53
C ILE A 448 -18.60 18.91 -6.57
N ALA A 449 -19.49 18.07 -7.11
CA ALA A 449 -19.14 17.06 -8.12
C ALA A 449 -18.52 17.72 -9.37
N GLN A 450 -19.12 18.81 -9.87
CA GLN A 450 -18.58 19.53 -11.02
C GLN A 450 -17.18 20.11 -10.77
N ARG A 451 -16.94 20.67 -9.58
CA ARG A 451 -15.62 21.17 -9.18
C ARG A 451 -14.60 20.02 -9.15
N LEU A 452 -14.93 18.92 -8.49
CA LEU A 452 -14.01 17.78 -8.35
C LEU A 452 -13.77 17.06 -9.69
N GLU A 453 -14.78 16.96 -10.56
CA GLU A 453 -14.60 16.43 -11.92
C GLU A 453 -13.66 17.31 -12.75
N LYS A 454 -13.74 18.62 -12.63
CA LYS A 454 -12.82 19.55 -13.30
C LYS A 454 -11.36 19.34 -12.86
N GLU A 455 -11.13 19.18 -11.56
CA GLU A 455 -9.80 18.87 -11.01
C GLU A 455 -9.30 17.50 -11.51
N LEU A 456 -10.18 16.49 -11.50
CA LEU A 456 -9.88 15.16 -12.00
C LEU A 456 -9.49 15.17 -13.49
N VAL A 457 -10.25 15.87 -14.33
CA VAL A 457 -9.95 16.03 -15.77
C VAL A 457 -8.63 16.76 -15.98
N THR A 458 -8.34 17.76 -15.17
CA THR A 458 -7.07 18.50 -15.23
C THR A 458 -5.90 17.57 -14.89
N TRP A 459 -6.05 16.76 -13.85
CA TRP A 459 -5.04 15.78 -13.46
C TRP A 459 -4.84 14.69 -14.55
N ILE A 460 -5.92 14.10 -15.08
CA ILE A 460 -5.88 13.11 -16.17
C ILE A 460 -5.06 13.64 -17.36
N LYS A 461 -5.33 14.88 -17.80
CA LYS A 461 -4.60 15.53 -18.88
C LYS A 461 -3.13 15.75 -18.55
N LYS A 462 -2.82 16.21 -17.32
CA LYS A 462 -1.45 16.42 -16.86
C LYS A 462 -0.65 15.10 -16.86
N GLN A 463 -1.27 14.01 -16.44
CA GLN A 463 -0.64 12.69 -16.40
C GLN A 463 -0.59 11.98 -17.76
N LYS A 464 -1.20 12.56 -18.80
CA LYS A 464 -1.38 11.90 -20.11
C LYS A 464 -2.07 10.55 -19.98
N ASP A 465 -2.98 10.44 -19.01
CA ASP A 465 -3.79 9.26 -18.80
C ASP A 465 -4.81 9.13 -19.92
N GLU A 466 -4.94 7.94 -20.50
CA GLU A 466 -5.84 7.66 -21.62
C GLU A 466 -7.32 7.52 -21.21
N PHE A 467 -7.64 7.71 -19.94
CA PHE A 467 -9.01 7.68 -19.43
C PHE A 467 -9.77 8.94 -19.83
N GLU A 468 -10.64 8.83 -20.81
CA GLU A 468 -11.42 9.96 -21.33
C GLU A 468 -12.76 10.09 -20.61
N ILE A 469 -12.93 11.16 -19.83
CA ILE A 469 -14.22 11.51 -19.23
C ILE A 469 -15.03 12.29 -20.23
N THR A 470 -16.14 11.69 -20.71
CA THR A 470 -17.14 12.44 -21.45
C THR A 470 -17.86 13.37 -20.48
N LEU A 471 -17.61 14.68 -20.55
CA LEU A 471 -18.35 15.66 -19.76
C LEU A 471 -19.83 15.52 -20.10
N GLN A 472 -20.68 15.31 -19.08
CA GLN A 472 -22.12 15.34 -19.31
C GLN A 472 -22.47 16.74 -19.83
N GLU A 473 -23.03 16.79 -21.03
CA GLU A 473 -23.62 18.04 -21.54
C GLU A 473 -24.64 18.57 -20.53
N ARG A 474 -24.66 19.87 -20.34
CA ARG A 474 -25.32 20.67 -19.30
C ARG A 474 -26.83 20.49 -19.22
#